data_0b4dca7cc6b5b274899ed5e22f72bc5e
#
_entry.id   0b4dca7cc6b5b274899ed5e22f72bc5e
#
_cell.length_a   1.000
_cell.length_b   1.000
_cell.length_c   1.000
_cell.angle_alpha   90.00
_cell.angle_beta   90.00
_cell.angle_gamma   90.00
#
_symmetry.space_group_name_H-M   'P 1'
#
loop_
_entity.id
_entity.type
_entity.pdbx_description
1 polymer ?
#
loop_
_entity_poly.entity_id
_entity_poly.type
_entity_poly.pdbx_seq_one_letter_code
_entity_poly.pdbx_strand_id
1 'polypeptide(L)'
;MALQLVPLPAFLVDRLSPAARGIWQSVSLLEVHGALPLTVDVKGTLRALATGGAILVVFVMSRQVFAVGGVRLVARAIASVGLALSAVSLAQDATAHGLIYWRWDPGEGPMPFGPFLNRNHFATWVVLAVPVSIGYLLAHASAHSARDGAPPIWRHRVMQLLDARSIWLSAAICLMLVALAASLSRSGMIGLVTALALGLALRRRSGRAPAAAWVAAALGFAVVGIAIRVGPTDILQRFGSAGAAALYRVGIWQAALGVVKNFWLTGCGAGAFETVMLVRQPAPSLFRINAAHNHYLQLAAEGGLLIGIPVVAALVLFVRESAAALARDDSGMYFLRAGAVCSLAGVAVQSIWETGLATPANGVLAAIVAAIAVHRSATRVRTDA
;
A
#
# COMPACT_ATOMS: atom_id res chain seq x y z
N MET A 1 11.62 16.51 -4.85
CA MET A 1 12.22 15.66 -5.90
C MET A 1 12.85 16.49 -7.02
N ALA A 2 12.11 17.33 -7.75
CA ALA A 2 12.70 18.14 -8.84
C ALA A 2 13.90 19.02 -8.37
N LEU A 3 13.80 19.64 -7.22
CA LEU A 3 14.91 20.42 -6.63
C LEU A 3 16.18 19.59 -6.36
N GLN A 4 16.06 18.29 -6.14
CA GLN A 4 17.21 17.40 -5.95
C GLN A 4 17.99 17.16 -7.24
N LEU A 5 17.38 17.42 -8.40
CA LEU A 5 17.98 17.24 -9.73
C LEU A 5 18.71 18.50 -10.23
N VAL A 6 18.50 19.64 -9.60
CA VAL A 6 19.11 20.92 -10.02
C VAL A 6 20.59 20.88 -9.74
N PRO A 7 21.47 21.07 -10.76
CA PRO A 7 22.89 21.18 -10.56
C PRO A 7 23.23 22.45 -9.77
N LEU A 8 23.88 22.33 -8.63
CA LEU A 8 24.28 23.43 -7.78
C LEU A 8 25.79 23.56 -7.76
N PRO A 9 26.33 24.81 -7.57
CA PRO A 9 27.75 25.00 -7.34
C PRO A 9 28.25 24.15 -6.17
N ALA A 10 29.48 23.67 -6.29
CA ALA A 10 30.06 22.72 -5.34
C ALA A 10 29.96 23.17 -3.88
N PHE A 11 30.20 24.48 -3.60
CA PHE A 11 30.13 25.03 -2.23
C PHE A 11 28.72 24.94 -1.61
N LEU A 12 27.67 25.00 -2.44
CA LEU A 12 26.27 24.82 -1.98
C LEU A 12 25.98 23.36 -1.68
N VAL A 13 26.44 22.43 -2.53
CA VAL A 13 26.30 20.99 -2.29
C VAL A 13 27.03 20.60 -0.99
N ASP A 14 28.22 21.09 -0.77
CA ASP A 14 29.00 20.82 0.44
C ASP A 14 28.31 21.35 1.72
N ARG A 15 27.54 22.43 1.63
CA ARG A 15 26.74 22.95 2.76
C ARG A 15 25.41 22.21 2.97
N LEU A 16 24.71 21.89 1.89
CA LEU A 16 23.34 21.32 1.94
C LEU A 16 23.36 19.80 2.08
N SER A 17 24.35 19.14 1.48
CA SER A 17 24.50 17.68 1.44
C SER A 17 25.95 17.26 1.42
N PRO A 18 26.70 17.46 2.52
CA PRO A 18 28.17 17.22 2.55
C PRO A 18 28.54 15.78 2.14
N ALA A 19 27.69 14.82 2.45
CA ALA A 19 27.90 13.42 2.11
C ALA A 19 27.72 13.09 0.62
N ALA A 20 27.00 13.92 -0.15
CA ALA A 20 26.72 13.66 -1.54
C ALA A 20 27.99 13.63 -2.40
N ARG A 21 28.92 14.55 -2.17
CA ARG A 21 30.18 14.57 -2.90
C ARG A 21 31.00 13.29 -2.72
N GLY A 22 31.10 12.77 -1.49
CA GLY A 22 31.82 11.53 -1.23
C GLY A 22 31.20 10.33 -1.95
N ILE A 23 29.87 10.27 -2.04
CA ILE A 23 29.18 9.22 -2.83
C ILE A 23 29.47 9.40 -4.32
N TRP A 24 29.36 10.64 -4.86
CA TRP A 24 29.69 10.90 -6.26
C TRP A 24 31.11 10.47 -6.62
N GLN A 25 32.10 10.79 -5.78
CA GLN A 25 33.49 10.38 -5.97
C GLN A 25 33.66 8.85 -5.93
N SER A 26 32.88 8.15 -5.08
CA SER A 26 32.96 6.68 -4.96
C SER A 26 32.34 5.93 -6.13
N VAL A 27 31.32 6.53 -6.80
CA VAL A 27 30.61 5.87 -7.92
C VAL A 27 31.04 6.36 -9.30
N SER A 28 31.84 7.45 -9.38
CA SER A 28 32.33 8.02 -10.62
C SER A 28 33.72 7.50 -10.94
N LEU A 29 33.96 7.12 -12.21
CA LEU A 29 35.29 6.71 -12.70
C LEU A 29 36.22 7.89 -12.95
N LEU A 30 35.66 9.09 -13.03
CA LEU A 30 36.42 10.36 -13.27
C LEU A 30 36.26 11.26 -12.06
N GLU A 31 37.28 12.16 -11.89
CA GLU A 31 37.18 13.18 -10.87
C GLU A 31 35.94 14.07 -11.09
N VAL A 32 35.20 14.29 -10.01
CA VAL A 32 33.94 15.04 -10.06
C VAL A 32 34.23 16.52 -9.81
N HIS A 33 34.25 17.32 -10.88
CA HIS A 33 34.44 18.75 -10.85
C HIS A 33 33.16 19.50 -11.25
N GLY A 34 32.98 20.72 -10.73
CA GLY A 34 31.90 21.62 -11.13
C GLY A 34 30.62 21.49 -10.34
N ALA A 35 29.48 21.79 -11.02
CA ALA A 35 28.17 21.77 -10.41
C ALA A 35 27.63 20.32 -10.29
N LEU A 36 27.04 19.99 -9.15
CA LEU A 36 26.50 18.69 -8.84
C LEU A 36 25.04 18.80 -8.39
N PRO A 37 24.18 17.83 -8.73
CA PRO A 37 22.86 17.76 -8.14
C PRO A 37 22.93 17.28 -6.68
N LEU A 38 21.90 17.57 -5.91
CA LEU A 38 21.76 17.09 -4.52
C LEU A 38 21.51 15.58 -4.47
N THR A 39 20.86 15.01 -5.49
CA THR A 39 20.71 13.56 -5.61
C THR A 39 22.01 12.89 -5.98
N VAL A 40 22.26 11.72 -5.42
CA VAL A 40 23.41 10.87 -5.79
C VAL A 40 23.09 9.87 -6.91
N ASP A 41 21.83 9.82 -7.35
CA ASP A 41 21.37 9.03 -8.50
C ASP A 41 20.33 9.81 -9.31
N VAL A 42 20.81 10.46 -10.37
CA VAL A 42 19.96 11.27 -11.25
C VAL A 42 18.89 10.41 -11.94
N LYS A 43 19.26 9.20 -12.44
CA LYS A 43 18.34 8.30 -13.13
C LYS A 43 17.27 7.76 -12.18
N GLY A 44 17.67 7.36 -10.97
CA GLY A 44 16.75 6.93 -9.91
C GLY A 44 15.74 8.02 -9.56
N THR A 45 16.23 9.26 -9.37
CA THR A 45 15.37 10.40 -9.01
C THR A 45 14.43 10.81 -10.15
N LEU A 46 14.86 10.75 -11.40
CA LEU A 46 13.98 10.97 -12.55
C LEU A 46 12.85 9.93 -12.63
N ARG A 47 13.18 8.65 -12.42
CA ARG A 47 12.15 7.58 -12.35
C ARG A 47 11.19 7.79 -11.20
N ALA A 48 11.70 8.13 -10.01
CA ALA A 48 10.87 8.41 -8.84
C ALA A 48 9.94 9.61 -9.08
N LEU A 49 10.45 10.68 -9.71
CA LEU A 49 9.68 11.87 -10.08
C LEU A 49 8.59 11.53 -11.10
N ALA A 50 8.92 10.76 -12.15
CA ALA A 50 7.96 10.35 -13.16
C ALA A 50 6.86 9.46 -12.57
N THR A 51 7.23 8.46 -11.76
CA THR A 51 6.29 7.56 -11.10
C THR A 51 5.41 8.30 -10.10
N GLY A 52 5.98 9.15 -9.25
CA GLY A 52 5.25 9.96 -8.29
C GLY A 52 4.33 10.96 -8.98
N GLY A 53 4.77 11.57 -10.07
CA GLY A 53 3.96 12.46 -10.92
C GLY A 53 2.76 11.73 -11.54
N ALA A 54 2.98 10.53 -12.10
CA ALA A 54 1.91 9.70 -12.65
C ALA A 54 0.88 9.31 -11.56
N ILE A 55 1.33 8.91 -10.38
CA ILE A 55 0.46 8.58 -9.24
C ILE A 55 -0.37 9.81 -8.81
N LEU A 56 0.24 11.00 -8.77
CA LEU A 56 -0.46 12.24 -8.45
C LEU A 56 -1.52 12.57 -9.51
N VAL A 57 -1.21 12.42 -10.80
CA VAL A 57 -2.17 12.59 -11.90
C VAL A 57 -3.35 11.63 -11.74
N VAL A 58 -3.09 10.34 -11.44
CA VAL A 58 -4.15 9.37 -11.18
C VAL A 58 -5.03 9.80 -10.01
N PHE A 59 -4.44 10.29 -8.92
CA PHE A 59 -5.21 10.81 -7.78
C PHE A 59 -6.12 11.96 -8.17
N VAL A 60 -5.60 12.96 -8.88
CA VAL A 60 -6.35 14.15 -9.31
C VAL A 60 -7.46 13.76 -10.29
N MET A 61 -7.15 12.92 -11.29
CA MET A 61 -8.13 12.43 -12.25
C MET A 61 -9.24 11.60 -11.57
N SER A 62 -8.87 10.71 -10.65
CA SER A 62 -9.85 9.93 -9.88
C SER A 62 -10.79 10.84 -9.10
N ARG A 63 -10.28 11.90 -8.47
CA ARG A 63 -11.13 12.88 -7.76
C ARG A 63 -12.12 13.57 -8.70
N GLN A 64 -11.69 13.96 -9.91
CA GLN A 64 -12.54 14.61 -10.91
C GLN A 64 -13.62 13.65 -11.41
N VAL A 65 -13.25 12.43 -11.77
CA VAL A 65 -14.20 11.38 -12.20
C VAL A 65 -15.22 11.10 -11.09
N PHE A 66 -14.77 11.00 -9.85
CA PHE A 66 -15.66 10.68 -8.72
C PHE A 66 -16.63 11.83 -8.40
N ALA A 67 -16.29 13.08 -8.69
CA ALA A 67 -17.19 14.21 -8.51
C ALA A 67 -18.47 14.09 -9.35
N VAL A 68 -18.39 13.49 -10.54
CA VAL A 68 -19.54 13.26 -11.43
C VAL A 68 -20.14 11.85 -11.29
N GLY A 69 -19.46 10.93 -10.58
CA GLY A 69 -19.92 9.56 -10.34
C GLY A 69 -18.81 8.53 -10.47
N GLY A 70 -19.15 7.25 -10.66
CA GLY A 70 -18.19 6.21 -10.98
C GLY A 70 -17.51 5.51 -9.80
N VAL A 71 -17.60 6.00 -8.56
CA VAL A 71 -16.95 5.40 -7.39
C VAL A 71 -17.32 3.92 -7.22
N ARG A 72 -18.62 3.60 -7.39
CA ARG A 72 -19.09 2.19 -7.29
C ARG A 72 -18.56 1.32 -8.42
N LEU A 73 -18.41 1.88 -9.62
CA LEU A 73 -17.82 1.17 -10.76
C LEU A 73 -16.36 0.84 -10.49
N VAL A 74 -15.59 1.80 -9.99
CA VAL A 74 -14.18 1.61 -9.66
C VAL A 74 -14.01 0.63 -8.50
N ALA A 75 -14.84 0.70 -7.45
CA ALA A 75 -14.81 -0.26 -6.36
C ALA A 75 -15.11 -1.71 -6.86
N ARG A 76 -16.05 -1.84 -7.81
CA ARG A 76 -16.31 -3.13 -8.47
C ARG A 76 -15.11 -3.59 -9.30
N ALA A 77 -14.49 -2.69 -10.05
CA ALA A 77 -13.28 -3.01 -10.82
C ALA A 77 -12.13 -3.48 -9.91
N ILE A 78 -11.91 -2.82 -8.76
CA ILE A 78 -10.93 -3.25 -7.76
C ILE A 78 -11.22 -4.67 -7.29
N ALA A 79 -12.47 -5.00 -6.95
CA ALA A 79 -12.86 -6.34 -6.55
C ALA A 79 -12.67 -7.38 -7.66
N SER A 80 -12.99 -7.03 -8.93
CA SER A 80 -12.79 -7.91 -10.10
C SER A 80 -11.32 -8.20 -10.35
N VAL A 81 -10.49 -7.16 -10.35
CA VAL A 81 -9.03 -7.30 -10.51
C VAL A 81 -8.46 -8.10 -9.34
N GLY A 82 -8.96 -7.88 -8.11
CA GLY A 82 -8.55 -8.64 -6.94
C GLY A 82 -8.88 -10.12 -7.05
N LEU A 83 -10.07 -10.45 -7.54
CA LEU A 83 -10.47 -11.83 -7.81
C LEU A 83 -9.53 -12.49 -8.83
N ALA A 84 -9.33 -11.85 -9.98
CA ALA A 84 -8.48 -12.36 -11.05
C ALA A 84 -7.01 -12.50 -10.61
N LEU A 85 -6.47 -11.47 -9.96
CA LEU A 85 -5.12 -11.46 -9.44
C LEU A 85 -4.89 -12.58 -8.42
N SER A 86 -5.84 -12.78 -7.51
CA SER A 86 -5.76 -13.83 -6.49
C SER A 86 -5.86 -15.22 -7.09
N ALA A 87 -6.76 -15.41 -8.08
CA ALA A 87 -6.89 -16.68 -8.79
C ALA A 87 -5.59 -17.05 -9.53
N VAL A 88 -5.02 -16.11 -10.29
CA VAL A 88 -3.75 -16.30 -11.00
C VAL A 88 -2.61 -16.55 -10.02
N SER A 89 -2.56 -15.81 -8.92
CA SER A 89 -1.49 -15.98 -7.92
C SER A 89 -1.53 -17.33 -7.24
N LEU A 90 -2.70 -17.82 -6.88
CA LEU A 90 -2.88 -19.15 -6.28
C LEU A 90 -2.57 -20.28 -7.28
N ALA A 91 -3.04 -20.14 -8.53
CA ALA A 91 -2.76 -21.09 -9.59
C ALA A 91 -1.24 -21.16 -9.87
N GLN A 92 -0.58 -20.00 -9.99
CA GLN A 92 0.86 -19.92 -10.22
C GLN A 92 1.65 -20.52 -9.04
N ASP A 93 1.30 -20.20 -7.80
CA ASP A 93 1.95 -20.74 -6.60
C ASP A 93 1.84 -22.27 -6.54
N ALA A 94 0.71 -22.83 -6.98
CA ALA A 94 0.47 -24.28 -6.96
C ALA A 94 1.16 -25.03 -8.12
N THR A 95 1.39 -24.39 -9.27
CA THR A 95 1.75 -25.12 -10.52
C THR A 95 2.98 -24.58 -11.25
N ALA A 96 3.47 -23.38 -10.92
CA ALA A 96 4.56 -22.76 -11.67
C ALA A 96 5.96 -23.04 -11.12
N HIS A 97 6.10 -23.79 -10.01
CA HIS A 97 7.38 -24.18 -9.42
C HIS A 97 8.37 -23.01 -9.24
N GLY A 98 7.88 -21.85 -8.80
CA GLY A 98 8.69 -20.65 -8.57
C GLY A 98 8.80 -19.71 -9.79
N LEU A 99 8.35 -20.11 -10.96
CA LEU A 99 8.34 -19.27 -12.14
C LEU A 99 7.22 -18.21 -12.08
N ILE A 100 7.48 -17.02 -12.57
CA ILE A 100 6.46 -15.98 -12.78
C ILE A 100 5.83 -16.19 -14.15
N TYR A 101 4.49 -16.19 -14.20
CA TYR A 101 3.72 -16.49 -15.41
C TYR A 101 4.10 -17.83 -16.07
N TRP A 102 4.51 -18.83 -15.27
CA TRP A 102 4.94 -20.17 -15.74
C TRP A 102 6.11 -20.13 -16.74
N ARG A 103 6.79 -19.01 -16.85
CA ARG A 103 7.81 -18.81 -17.89
C ARG A 103 9.09 -18.16 -17.41
N TRP A 104 8.99 -17.16 -16.56
CA TRP A 104 10.12 -16.34 -16.18
C TRP A 104 10.67 -16.73 -14.82
N ASP A 105 11.97 -17.06 -14.79
CA ASP A 105 12.69 -17.34 -13.56
C ASP A 105 13.17 -16.01 -12.95
N PRO A 106 12.73 -15.65 -11.74
CA PRO A 106 13.18 -14.43 -11.06
C PRO A 106 14.62 -14.51 -10.54
N GLY A 107 15.28 -15.66 -10.63
CA GLY A 107 16.61 -15.90 -10.05
C GLY A 107 16.61 -16.04 -8.53
N GLU A 108 17.82 -16.03 -7.94
CA GLU A 108 17.98 -16.13 -6.49
C GLU A 108 17.61 -14.84 -5.76
N GLY A 109 16.97 -14.95 -4.62
CA GLY A 109 16.64 -13.86 -3.69
C GLY A 109 15.18 -13.39 -3.72
N PRO A 110 14.53 -13.12 -4.86
CA PRO A 110 13.10 -12.79 -4.89
C PRO A 110 12.23 -13.91 -4.30
N MET A 111 11.18 -13.52 -3.61
CA MET A 111 10.11 -14.44 -3.16
C MET A 111 8.81 -14.06 -3.88
N PRO A 112 8.63 -14.48 -5.14
CA PRO A 112 7.50 -14.08 -5.95
C PRO A 112 6.19 -14.67 -5.41
N PHE A 113 5.10 -13.96 -5.62
CA PHE A 113 3.75 -14.48 -5.44
C PHE A 113 2.84 -13.85 -6.49
N GLY A 114 2.27 -14.67 -7.35
CA GLY A 114 1.58 -14.21 -8.53
C GLY A 114 2.49 -13.35 -9.43
N PRO A 115 2.01 -12.24 -9.98
CA PRO A 115 2.78 -11.37 -10.86
C PRO A 115 3.75 -10.44 -10.09
N PHE A 116 3.82 -10.54 -8.78
CA PHE A 116 4.73 -9.72 -7.98
C PHE A 116 6.03 -10.45 -7.68
N LEU A 117 7.16 -9.78 -7.89
CA LEU A 117 8.49 -10.26 -7.50
C LEU A 117 8.65 -10.45 -5.98
N ASN A 118 7.82 -9.78 -5.21
CA ASN A 118 7.84 -9.84 -3.75
C ASN A 118 6.42 -10.08 -3.23
N ARG A 119 6.23 -11.18 -2.51
CA ARG A 119 4.95 -11.56 -1.89
C ARG A 119 4.38 -10.47 -0.97
N ASN A 120 5.23 -9.63 -0.36
CA ASN A 120 4.76 -8.54 0.50
C ASN A 120 4.15 -7.40 -0.33
N HIS A 121 4.61 -7.19 -1.57
CA HIS A 121 4.01 -6.23 -2.49
C HIS A 121 2.64 -6.70 -2.99
N PHE A 122 2.49 -8.00 -3.27
CA PHE A 122 1.16 -8.59 -3.50
C PHE A 122 0.24 -8.35 -2.30
N ALA A 123 0.73 -8.62 -1.09
CA ALA A 123 -0.03 -8.41 0.13
C ALA A 123 -0.47 -6.94 0.31
N THR A 124 0.39 -5.96 -0.03
CA THR A 124 0.03 -4.53 -0.02
C THR A 124 -1.15 -4.26 -0.95
N TRP A 125 -1.14 -4.85 -2.15
CA TRP A 125 -2.25 -4.73 -3.09
C TRP A 125 -3.55 -5.26 -2.50
N VAL A 126 -3.52 -6.44 -1.88
CA VAL A 126 -4.70 -7.07 -1.25
C VAL A 126 -5.20 -6.26 -0.05
N VAL A 127 -4.30 -5.72 0.79
CA VAL A 127 -4.67 -4.85 1.92
C VAL A 127 -5.36 -3.56 1.45
N LEU A 128 -4.99 -3.04 0.27
CA LEU A 128 -5.71 -1.92 -0.35
C LEU A 128 -7.08 -2.33 -0.88
N ALA A 129 -7.21 -3.51 -1.48
CA ALA A 129 -8.41 -3.93 -2.21
C ALA A 129 -9.51 -4.48 -1.30
N VAL A 130 -9.16 -5.29 -0.28
CA VAL A 130 -10.15 -6.02 0.55
C VAL A 130 -11.07 -5.08 1.32
N PRO A 131 -10.59 -4.07 2.09
CA PRO A 131 -11.50 -3.21 2.85
C PRO A 131 -12.40 -2.34 1.95
N VAL A 132 -11.92 -1.92 0.77
CA VAL A 132 -12.75 -1.23 -0.24
C VAL A 132 -13.84 -2.16 -0.76
N SER A 133 -13.51 -3.42 -1.06
CA SER A 133 -14.48 -4.43 -1.53
C SER A 133 -15.53 -4.74 -0.47
N ILE A 134 -15.14 -4.85 0.81
CA ILE A 134 -16.06 -4.97 1.95
C ILE A 134 -16.95 -3.73 2.04
N GLY A 135 -16.38 -2.53 1.94
CA GLY A 135 -17.13 -1.28 1.92
C GLY A 135 -18.17 -1.24 0.79
N TYR A 136 -17.81 -1.73 -0.40
CA TYR A 136 -18.73 -1.82 -1.52
C TYR A 136 -19.86 -2.83 -1.29
N LEU A 137 -19.56 -4.00 -0.74
CA LEU A 137 -20.55 -5.00 -0.35
C LEU A 137 -21.56 -4.44 0.67
N LEU A 138 -21.07 -3.74 1.70
CA LEU A 138 -21.91 -3.12 2.71
C LEU A 138 -22.75 -1.98 2.16
N ALA A 139 -22.22 -1.17 1.25
CA ALA A 139 -22.95 -0.11 0.55
C ALA A 139 -24.08 -0.69 -0.34
N HIS A 140 -23.80 -1.83 -0.97
CA HIS A 140 -24.79 -2.55 -1.77
C HIS A 140 -25.93 -3.11 -0.90
N ALA A 141 -25.61 -3.82 0.18
CA ALA A 141 -26.59 -4.38 1.11
C ALA A 141 -27.45 -3.29 1.78
N SER A 142 -26.86 -2.15 2.18
CA SER A 142 -27.62 -1.06 2.78
C SER A 142 -28.61 -0.40 1.83
N ALA A 143 -28.29 -0.32 0.54
CA ALA A 143 -29.18 0.25 -0.47
C ALA A 143 -30.42 -0.62 -0.73
N HIS A 144 -30.33 -1.95 -0.58
CA HIS A 144 -31.46 -2.86 -0.68
C HIS A 144 -32.38 -2.78 0.54
N SER A 145 -31.80 -2.76 1.75
CA SER A 145 -32.58 -2.64 2.99
C SER A 145 -33.42 -1.36 3.07
N ALA A 146 -32.93 -0.27 2.47
CA ALA A 146 -33.66 1.01 2.44
C ALA A 146 -34.83 1.02 1.45
N ARG A 147 -34.82 0.14 0.43
CA ARG A 147 -35.90 0.04 -0.57
C ARG A 147 -37.08 -0.79 -0.12
N ASP A 148 -36.81 -1.85 0.66
CA ASP A 148 -37.82 -2.86 0.99
C ASP A 148 -38.71 -2.47 2.18
N GLY A 149 -38.40 -1.39 2.93
CA GLY A 149 -39.20 -0.89 4.05
C GLY A 149 -39.50 -1.92 5.16
N ALA A 150 -38.93 -3.11 5.07
CA ALA A 150 -39.23 -4.24 5.93
C ALA A 150 -38.43 -4.17 7.27
N PRO A 151 -39.04 -4.63 8.39
CA PRO A 151 -38.32 -4.71 9.65
C PRO A 151 -37.10 -5.65 9.52
N PRO A 152 -36.01 -5.39 10.27
CA PRO A 152 -34.73 -6.07 10.10
C PRO A 152 -34.75 -7.51 10.66
N ILE A 153 -35.55 -8.38 10.13
CA ILE A 153 -35.55 -9.82 10.45
C ILE A 153 -34.26 -10.39 9.80
N TRP A 154 -33.45 -11.11 10.59
CA TRP A 154 -32.16 -11.68 10.14
C TRP A 154 -32.28 -12.51 8.84
N ARG A 155 -33.41 -13.21 8.61
CA ARG A 155 -33.70 -14.00 7.40
C ARG A 155 -33.76 -13.12 6.15
N HIS A 156 -34.37 -11.92 6.21
CA HIS A 156 -34.40 -10.97 5.09
C HIS A 156 -33.00 -10.47 4.74
N ARG A 157 -32.15 -10.22 5.73
CA ARG A 157 -30.74 -9.82 5.51
C ARG A 157 -29.92 -10.93 4.86
N VAL A 158 -30.14 -12.19 5.23
CA VAL A 158 -29.47 -13.33 4.59
C VAL A 158 -29.92 -13.47 3.14
N MET A 159 -31.25 -13.35 2.87
CA MET A 159 -31.75 -13.40 1.48
C MET A 159 -31.26 -12.25 0.59
N GLN A 160 -31.07 -11.06 1.13
CA GLN A 160 -30.49 -9.92 0.40
C GLN A 160 -29.00 -10.10 0.06
N LEU A 161 -28.29 -10.94 0.81
CA LEU A 161 -26.91 -11.31 0.52
C LEU A 161 -26.80 -12.45 -0.51
N LEU A 162 -27.92 -13.04 -0.90
CA LEU A 162 -27.98 -14.12 -1.90
C LEU A 162 -28.21 -13.58 -3.33
N ASP A 163 -28.20 -12.25 -3.53
CA ASP A 163 -28.18 -11.73 -4.89
C ASP A 163 -26.81 -12.00 -5.56
N ALA A 164 -26.83 -12.21 -6.88
CA ALA A 164 -25.64 -12.61 -7.63
C ALA A 164 -24.43 -11.67 -7.42
N ARG A 165 -24.69 -10.37 -7.17
CA ARG A 165 -23.64 -9.39 -6.93
C ARG A 165 -22.98 -9.57 -5.57
N SER A 166 -23.76 -9.79 -4.53
CA SER A 166 -23.26 -10.03 -3.18
C SER A 166 -22.48 -11.34 -3.08
N ILE A 167 -22.97 -12.40 -3.75
CA ILE A 167 -22.28 -13.70 -3.84
C ILE A 167 -20.92 -13.52 -4.52
N TRP A 168 -20.90 -12.86 -5.67
CA TRP A 168 -19.66 -12.61 -6.40
C TRP A 168 -18.66 -11.78 -5.61
N LEU A 169 -19.10 -10.68 -4.96
CA LEU A 169 -18.24 -9.86 -4.12
C LEU A 169 -17.68 -10.63 -2.93
N SER A 170 -18.50 -11.44 -2.28
CA SER A 170 -18.08 -12.30 -1.17
C SER A 170 -17.05 -13.32 -1.64
N ALA A 171 -17.24 -13.94 -2.80
CA ALA A 171 -16.27 -14.87 -3.39
C ALA A 171 -14.94 -14.16 -3.71
N ALA A 172 -14.99 -12.94 -4.26
CA ALA A 172 -13.82 -12.16 -4.55
C ALA A 172 -13.02 -11.80 -3.27
N ILE A 173 -13.72 -11.37 -2.22
CA ILE A 173 -13.12 -11.08 -0.92
C ILE A 173 -12.49 -12.34 -0.32
N CYS A 174 -13.22 -13.46 -0.29
CA CYS A 174 -12.71 -14.73 0.22
C CYS A 174 -11.46 -15.18 -0.53
N LEU A 175 -11.46 -15.11 -1.86
CA LEU A 175 -10.29 -15.52 -2.64
C LEU A 175 -9.08 -14.63 -2.41
N MET A 176 -9.28 -13.31 -2.29
CA MET A 176 -8.21 -12.37 -1.91
C MET A 176 -7.63 -12.68 -0.53
N LEU A 177 -8.46 -13.04 0.44
CA LEU A 177 -8.02 -13.42 1.78
C LEU A 177 -7.24 -14.74 1.78
N VAL A 178 -7.70 -15.74 1.03
CA VAL A 178 -6.97 -17.01 0.85
C VAL A 178 -5.61 -16.75 0.19
N ALA A 179 -5.56 -15.93 -0.86
CA ALA A 179 -4.31 -15.58 -1.53
C ALA A 179 -3.35 -14.81 -0.63
N LEU A 180 -3.86 -13.88 0.21
CA LEU A 180 -3.04 -13.20 1.22
C LEU A 180 -2.45 -14.18 2.23
N ALA A 181 -3.25 -15.11 2.72
CA ALA A 181 -2.78 -16.17 3.62
C ALA A 181 -1.72 -17.05 2.95
N ALA A 182 -1.96 -17.48 1.71
CA ALA A 182 -1.02 -18.29 0.92
C ALA A 182 0.30 -17.55 0.63
N SER A 183 0.26 -16.21 0.48
CA SER A 183 1.47 -15.41 0.30
C SER A 183 2.42 -15.43 1.50
N LEU A 184 1.92 -15.84 2.69
CA LEU A 184 2.67 -15.87 3.95
C LEU A 184 3.31 -14.52 4.33
N SER A 185 2.72 -13.42 3.89
CA SER A 185 3.17 -12.07 4.22
C SER A 185 2.69 -11.65 5.60
N ARG A 186 3.57 -11.71 6.61
CA ARG A 186 3.26 -11.31 7.99
C ARG A 186 2.85 -9.83 8.07
N SER A 187 3.60 -8.96 7.39
CA SER A 187 3.31 -7.52 7.36
C SER A 187 1.96 -7.23 6.72
N GLY A 188 1.60 -7.96 5.65
CA GLY A 188 0.28 -7.84 5.01
C GLY A 188 -0.85 -8.29 5.92
N MET A 189 -0.67 -9.39 6.67
CA MET A 189 -1.66 -9.84 7.65
C MET A 189 -1.87 -8.83 8.77
N ILE A 190 -0.79 -8.25 9.32
CA ILE A 190 -0.88 -7.18 10.34
C ILE A 190 -1.61 -5.97 9.76
N GLY A 191 -1.27 -5.55 8.54
CA GLY A 191 -1.96 -4.45 7.84
C GLY A 191 -3.45 -4.71 7.67
N LEU A 192 -3.84 -5.92 7.24
CA LEU A 192 -5.24 -6.28 7.08
C LEU A 192 -5.98 -6.29 8.43
N VAL A 193 -5.40 -6.89 9.47
CA VAL A 193 -5.99 -6.90 10.82
C VAL A 193 -6.21 -5.46 11.31
N THR A 194 -5.24 -4.58 11.10
CA THR A 194 -5.37 -3.15 11.43
C THR A 194 -6.53 -2.50 10.68
N ALA A 195 -6.64 -2.74 9.36
CA ALA A 195 -7.73 -2.21 8.54
C ALA A 195 -9.10 -2.69 9.02
N LEU A 196 -9.23 -3.98 9.33
CA LEU A 196 -10.48 -4.57 9.81
C LEU A 196 -10.84 -4.09 11.22
N ALA A 197 -9.87 -3.97 12.12
CA ALA A 197 -10.07 -3.44 13.46
C ALA A 197 -10.55 -1.97 13.43
N LEU A 198 -9.95 -1.14 12.57
CA LEU A 198 -10.40 0.23 12.36
C LEU A 198 -11.82 0.27 11.78
N GLY A 199 -12.12 -0.59 10.80
CA GLY A 199 -13.47 -0.70 10.22
C GLY A 199 -14.52 -1.06 11.26
N LEU A 200 -14.20 -1.96 12.19
CA LEU A 200 -15.06 -2.33 13.30
C LEU A 200 -15.26 -1.16 14.28
N ALA A 201 -14.20 -0.40 14.58
CA ALA A 201 -14.26 0.76 15.47
C ALA A 201 -15.11 1.90 14.86
N LEU A 202 -14.90 2.23 13.60
CA LEU A 202 -15.69 3.25 12.89
C LEU A 202 -17.17 2.90 12.87
N ARG A 203 -17.48 1.64 12.73
CA ARG A 203 -18.83 1.13 12.69
C ARG A 203 -19.55 1.19 14.06
N ARG A 204 -18.87 0.82 15.15
CA ARG A 204 -19.42 0.94 16.49
C ARG A 204 -19.85 2.38 16.80
N ARG A 205 -19.09 3.37 16.30
CA ARG A 205 -19.40 4.79 16.47
C ARG A 205 -20.61 5.24 15.64
N SER A 206 -20.86 4.63 14.48
CA SER A 206 -21.95 5.03 13.58
C SER A 206 -23.31 4.38 13.90
N GLY A 207 -23.39 3.47 14.87
CA GLY A 207 -24.64 2.75 15.24
C GLY A 207 -25.22 1.85 14.14
N ARG A 208 -24.53 1.73 12.99
CA ARG A 208 -25.02 1.01 11.81
C ARG A 208 -24.78 -0.49 11.93
N ALA A 209 -25.81 -1.29 11.69
CA ALA A 209 -26.01 -2.74 11.97
C ALA A 209 -24.98 -3.82 11.50
N PRO A 210 -25.12 -5.13 11.79
CA PRO A 210 -24.05 -6.09 12.12
C PRO A 210 -23.24 -6.63 10.93
N ALA A 211 -22.08 -6.03 10.56
CA ALA A 211 -21.04 -6.64 9.73
C ALA A 211 -19.95 -7.36 10.55
N ALA A 212 -20.07 -7.36 11.90
CA ALA A 212 -19.15 -8.13 12.74
C ALA A 212 -19.07 -9.61 12.32
N ALA A 213 -20.18 -10.18 11.87
CA ALA A 213 -20.23 -11.54 11.34
C ALA A 213 -19.36 -11.71 10.07
N TRP A 214 -19.33 -10.74 9.17
CA TRP A 214 -18.53 -10.82 7.95
C TRP A 214 -17.05 -10.61 8.21
N VAL A 215 -16.71 -9.68 9.12
CA VAL A 215 -15.32 -9.51 9.58
C VAL A 215 -14.84 -10.75 10.32
N ALA A 216 -15.69 -11.34 11.17
CA ALA A 216 -15.38 -12.58 11.85
C ALA A 216 -15.25 -13.76 10.86
N ALA A 217 -16.14 -13.86 9.87
CA ALA A 217 -16.05 -14.87 8.83
C ALA A 217 -14.80 -14.70 7.96
N ALA A 218 -14.45 -13.47 7.57
CA ALA A 218 -13.25 -13.17 6.80
C ALA A 218 -11.97 -13.50 7.60
N LEU A 219 -11.92 -13.15 8.88
CA LEU A 219 -10.82 -13.52 9.78
C LEU A 219 -10.76 -15.03 10.01
N GLY A 220 -11.91 -15.67 10.21
CA GLY A 220 -12.00 -17.12 10.35
C GLY A 220 -11.52 -17.85 9.09
N PHE A 221 -11.92 -17.38 7.92
CA PHE A 221 -11.48 -17.95 6.64
C PHE A 221 -9.99 -17.76 6.40
N ALA A 222 -9.43 -16.59 6.76
CA ALA A 222 -7.99 -16.33 6.71
C ALA A 222 -7.21 -17.28 7.64
N VAL A 223 -7.70 -17.48 8.87
CA VAL A 223 -7.10 -18.41 9.84
C VAL A 223 -7.16 -19.85 9.33
N VAL A 224 -8.29 -20.28 8.80
CA VAL A 224 -8.45 -21.62 8.21
C VAL A 224 -7.55 -21.80 6.98
N GLY A 225 -7.46 -20.79 6.11
CA GLY A 225 -6.57 -20.81 4.95
C GLY A 225 -5.09 -20.92 5.34
N ILE A 226 -4.69 -20.23 6.41
CA ILE A 226 -3.34 -20.35 6.99
C ILE A 226 -3.13 -21.76 7.56
N ALA A 227 -4.08 -22.29 8.31
CA ALA A 227 -3.99 -23.60 8.95
C ALA A 227 -3.91 -24.76 7.92
N ILE A 228 -4.64 -24.65 6.81
CA ILE A 228 -4.63 -25.64 5.71
C ILE A 228 -3.28 -25.60 4.96
N ARG A 229 -2.71 -24.41 4.76
CA ARG A 229 -1.51 -24.21 3.93
C ARG A 229 -0.20 -24.46 4.69
N VAL A 230 -0.20 -24.18 5.97
CA VAL A 230 1.00 -24.23 6.82
C VAL A 230 0.84 -25.36 7.82
N GLY A 231 1.46 -26.51 7.51
CA GLY A 231 1.53 -27.60 8.47
C GLY A 231 2.13 -27.13 9.83
N PRO A 232 1.80 -27.80 10.95
CA PRO A 232 2.29 -27.40 12.27
C PRO A 232 3.82 -27.29 12.36
N THR A 233 4.54 -28.14 11.64
CA THR A 233 6.00 -28.16 11.55
C THR A 233 6.58 -26.93 10.87
N ASP A 234 5.94 -26.46 9.79
CA ASP A 234 6.39 -25.27 9.06
C ASP A 234 6.16 -23.98 9.85
N ILE A 235 5.10 -23.93 10.67
CA ILE A 235 4.83 -22.82 11.57
C ILE A 235 5.96 -22.71 12.60
N LEU A 236 6.33 -23.80 13.24
CA LEU A 236 7.39 -23.85 14.27
C LEU A 236 8.77 -23.47 13.69
N GLN A 237 9.16 -24.01 12.53
CA GLN A 237 10.42 -23.66 11.86
C GLN A 237 10.47 -22.17 11.46
N ARG A 238 9.34 -21.59 11.04
CA ARG A 238 9.25 -20.16 10.67
C ARG A 238 9.29 -19.22 11.87
N PHE A 239 8.80 -19.65 13.04
CA PHE A 239 9.02 -18.91 14.29
C PHE A 239 10.50 -18.92 14.69
N GLY A 240 11.20 -20.02 14.49
CA GLY A 240 12.66 -20.10 14.70
C GLY A 240 13.47 -19.19 13.79
N SER A 241 13.12 -19.11 12.49
CA SER A 241 13.79 -18.21 11.52
C SER A 241 13.36 -16.73 11.63
N ALA A 242 12.31 -16.42 12.39
CA ALA A 242 11.82 -15.04 12.55
C ALA A 242 12.84 -14.13 13.21
N GLY A 243 13.62 -14.66 14.17
CA GLY A 243 14.68 -13.91 14.86
C GLY A 243 15.80 -13.47 13.91
N ALA A 244 16.30 -14.36 13.07
CA ALA A 244 17.34 -14.05 12.09
C ALA A 244 16.88 -13.01 11.06
N ALA A 245 15.65 -13.14 10.54
CA ALA A 245 15.07 -12.16 9.62
C ALA A 245 14.84 -10.79 10.28
N ALA A 246 14.49 -10.76 11.56
CA ALA A 246 14.34 -9.51 12.31
C ALA A 246 15.70 -8.84 12.54
N LEU A 247 16.73 -9.59 12.93
CA LEU A 247 18.10 -9.08 13.11
C LEU A 247 18.65 -8.53 11.80
N TYR A 248 18.44 -9.21 10.68
CA TYR A 248 18.83 -8.72 9.36
C TYR A 248 18.18 -7.36 9.03
N ARG A 249 16.87 -7.22 9.27
CA ARG A 249 16.18 -5.93 9.08
C ARG A 249 16.69 -4.84 10.01
N VAL A 250 16.98 -5.16 11.27
CA VAL A 250 17.58 -4.20 12.22
C VAL A 250 18.90 -3.67 11.68
N GLY A 251 19.75 -4.53 11.13
CA GLY A 251 21.01 -4.11 10.47
C GLY A 251 20.77 -3.15 9.30
N ILE A 252 19.79 -3.46 8.43
CA ILE A 252 19.40 -2.56 7.34
C ILE A 252 18.88 -1.22 7.87
N TRP A 253 18.06 -1.23 8.92
CA TRP A 253 17.52 -0.01 9.53
C TRP A 253 18.61 0.85 10.17
N GLN A 254 19.58 0.24 10.83
CA GLN A 254 20.74 0.95 11.38
C GLN A 254 21.56 1.63 10.28
N ALA A 255 21.81 0.92 9.16
CA ALA A 255 22.49 1.49 8.01
C ALA A 255 21.66 2.63 7.37
N ALA A 256 20.36 2.44 7.21
CA ALA A 256 19.44 3.46 6.70
C ALA A 256 19.38 4.70 7.62
N LEU A 257 19.39 4.54 8.94
CA LEU A 257 19.51 5.65 9.90
C LEU A 257 20.84 6.41 9.72
N GLY A 258 21.91 5.70 9.40
CA GLY A 258 23.20 6.33 9.02
C GLY A 258 23.05 7.20 7.77
N VAL A 259 22.29 6.74 6.77
CA VAL A 259 21.98 7.55 5.58
C VAL A 259 21.14 8.77 5.97
N VAL A 260 20.08 8.60 6.76
CA VAL A 260 19.24 9.73 7.24
C VAL A 260 20.09 10.78 7.94
N LYS A 261 20.99 10.38 8.84
CA LYS A 261 21.88 11.32 9.56
C LYS A 261 22.78 12.12 8.61
N ASN A 262 23.32 11.48 7.58
CA ASN A 262 24.23 12.13 6.63
C ASN A 262 23.51 13.00 5.59
N PHE A 263 22.22 12.73 5.34
CA PHE A 263 21.41 13.39 4.31
C PHE A 263 20.13 14.02 4.90
N TRP A 264 20.14 14.38 6.18
CA TRP A 264 18.96 14.80 6.93
C TRP A 264 18.17 15.96 6.32
N LEU A 265 18.87 16.92 5.68
CA LEU A 265 18.24 18.13 5.13
C LEU A 265 17.61 17.86 3.75
N THR A 266 18.39 17.33 2.83
CA THR A 266 18.02 17.22 1.40
C THR A 266 17.60 15.82 0.97
N GLY A 267 17.91 14.82 1.80
CA GLY A 267 17.89 13.42 1.37
C GLY A 267 19.04 13.11 0.39
N CYS A 268 19.26 11.82 0.16
CA CYS A 268 20.23 11.37 -0.83
C CYS A 268 19.71 11.42 -2.28
N GLY A 269 18.44 11.75 -2.45
CA GLY A 269 17.71 11.72 -3.72
C GLY A 269 16.62 10.65 -3.72
N ALA A 270 15.43 11.01 -4.21
CA ALA A 270 14.33 10.06 -4.34
C ALA A 270 14.75 8.92 -5.27
N GLY A 271 14.60 7.66 -4.82
CA GLY A 271 15.03 6.48 -5.57
C GLY A 271 16.55 6.24 -5.59
N ALA A 272 17.33 6.97 -4.78
CA ALA A 272 18.78 6.84 -4.73
C ALA A 272 19.29 6.00 -3.54
N PHE A 273 18.39 5.44 -2.72
CA PHE A 273 18.74 4.67 -1.53
C PHE A 273 19.69 3.52 -1.85
N GLU A 274 19.39 2.75 -2.89
CA GLU A 274 20.22 1.62 -3.32
C GLU A 274 21.65 2.06 -3.67
N THR A 275 21.80 3.17 -4.40
CA THR A 275 23.11 3.72 -4.79
C THR A 275 23.95 4.10 -3.57
N VAL A 276 23.34 4.72 -2.54
CA VAL A 276 24.04 5.02 -1.29
C VAL A 276 24.43 3.75 -0.55
N MET A 277 23.57 2.74 -0.55
CA MET A 277 23.85 1.48 0.14
C MET A 277 24.99 0.69 -0.52
N LEU A 278 25.20 0.80 -1.84
CA LEU A 278 26.39 0.21 -2.49
C LEU A 278 27.72 0.72 -1.90
N VAL A 279 27.76 1.99 -1.47
CA VAL A 279 28.96 2.63 -0.91
C VAL A 279 29.05 2.47 0.61
N ARG A 280 27.90 2.44 1.29
CA ARG A 280 27.81 2.50 2.76
C ARG A 280 27.34 1.21 3.43
N GLN A 281 27.19 0.14 2.70
CA GLN A 281 26.83 -1.16 3.27
C GLN A 281 27.89 -1.59 4.30
N PRO A 282 27.50 -1.96 5.54
CA PRO A 282 28.45 -2.12 6.65
C PRO A 282 29.37 -3.35 6.54
N ALA A 283 29.07 -4.28 5.66
CA ALA A 283 29.90 -5.46 5.39
C ALA A 283 29.78 -5.88 3.93
N PRO A 284 30.81 -6.49 3.32
CA PRO A 284 30.68 -7.15 2.04
C PRO A 284 29.56 -8.17 2.13
N SER A 285 28.52 -8.00 1.34
CA SER A 285 27.37 -8.92 1.28
C SER A 285 27.22 -9.40 -0.15
N LEU A 286 26.93 -10.68 -0.33
CA LEU A 286 26.54 -11.23 -1.62
C LEU A 286 25.20 -10.65 -2.10
N PHE A 287 24.45 -10.04 -1.19
CA PHE A 287 23.14 -9.48 -1.49
C PHE A 287 23.19 -7.95 -1.49
N ARG A 288 22.59 -7.38 -2.52
CA ARG A 288 22.44 -5.94 -2.71
C ARG A 288 21.24 -5.44 -1.89
N ILE A 289 21.46 -4.43 -1.03
CA ILE A 289 20.39 -3.80 -0.25
C ILE A 289 19.73 -2.75 -1.13
N ASN A 290 18.60 -3.09 -1.73
CA ASN A 290 17.86 -2.19 -2.64
C ASN A 290 16.76 -1.37 -1.95
N ALA A 291 16.37 -1.71 -0.73
CA ALA A 291 15.33 -1.03 0.01
C ALA A 291 15.56 -1.12 1.53
N ALA A 292 15.06 -0.14 2.26
CA ALA A 292 15.11 -0.12 3.72
C ALA A 292 14.13 -1.09 4.38
N HIS A 293 13.22 -1.71 3.63
CA HIS A 293 12.09 -2.49 4.17
C HIS A 293 11.33 -1.76 5.28
N ASN A 294 11.29 -0.45 5.20
CA ASN A 294 10.52 0.48 6.02
C ASN A 294 10.33 1.74 5.19
N HIS A 295 9.09 1.97 4.75
CA HIS A 295 8.80 3.05 3.82
C HIS A 295 9.07 4.44 4.40
N TYR A 296 8.84 4.61 5.70
CA TYR A 296 9.09 5.87 6.40
C TYR A 296 10.58 6.19 6.49
N LEU A 297 11.37 5.18 6.84
CA LEU A 297 12.82 5.32 6.94
C LEU A 297 13.45 5.54 5.56
N GLN A 298 12.95 4.86 4.54
CA GLN A 298 13.41 5.07 3.16
C GLN A 298 13.05 6.48 2.67
N LEU A 299 11.82 6.95 2.92
CA LEU A 299 11.41 8.31 2.59
C LEU A 299 12.28 9.36 3.30
N ALA A 300 12.60 9.14 4.58
CA ALA A 300 13.49 10.02 5.33
C ALA A 300 14.92 10.04 4.76
N ALA A 301 15.46 8.88 4.37
CA ALA A 301 16.78 8.78 3.75
C ALA A 301 16.84 9.45 2.38
N GLU A 302 15.84 9.22 1.54
CA GLU A 302 15.79 9.73 0.17
C GLU A 302 15.34 11.20 0.08
N GLY A 303 14.46 11.63 0.98
CA GLY A 303 13.81 12.94 0.94
C GLY A 303 14.35 13.96 1.90
N GLY A 304 14.90 13.53 3.04
CA GLY A 304 15.27 14.42 4.12
C GLY A 304 14.11 15.32 4.58
N LEU A 305 14.41 16.45 5.18
CA LEU A 305 13.39 17.46 5.51
C LEU A 305 12.79 18.12 4.27
N LEU A 306 13.55 18.22 3.18
CA LEU A 306 13.12 18.87 1.94
C LEU A 306 11.84 18.24 1.36
N ILE A 307 11.72 16.91 1.40
CA ILE A 307 10.53 16.17 0.95
C ILE A 307 9.67 15.78 2.15
N GLY A 308 10.26 15.48 3.30
CA GLY A 308 9.56 15.02 4.49
C GLY A 308 8.52 16.03 4.99
N ILE A 309 8.87 17.32 5.07
CA ILE A 309 7.93 18.35 5.53
C ILE A 309 6.69 18.46 4.64
N PRO A 310 6.79 18.62 3.31
CA PRO A 310 5.62 18.63 2.42
C PRO A 310 4.79 17.34 2.50
N VAL A 311 5.44 16.18 2.62
CA VAL A 311 4.73 14.89 2.72
C VAL A 311 3.93 14.80 4.02
N VAL A 312 4.52 15.19 5.16
CA VAL A 312 3.83 15.20 6.45
C VAL A 312 2.65 16.20 6.41
N ALA A 313 2.85 17.40 5.86
CA ALA A 313 1.79 18.38 5.71
C ALA A 313 0.64 17.85 4.84
N ALA A 314 0.96 17.24 3.70
CA ALA A 314 -0.04 16.61 2.82
C ALA A 314 -0.79 15.48 3.52
N LEU A 315 -0.09 14.64 4.28
CA LEU A 315 -0.70 13.55 5.05
C LEU A 315 -1.65 14.08 6.14
N VAL A 316 -1.25 15.11 6.88
CA VAL A 316 -2.12 15.75 7.90
C VAL A 316 -3.39 16.31 7.26
N LEU A 317 -3.25 17.04 6.15
CA LEU A 317 -4.40 17.57 5.41
C LEU A 317 -5.29 16.44 4.90
N PHE A 318 -4.70 15.38 4.34
CA PHE A 318 -5.44 14.23 3.85
C PHE A 318 -6.23 13.53 4.98
N VAL A 319 -5.63 13.31 6.13
CA VAL A 319 -6.30 12.70 7.31
C VAL A 319 -7.46 13.58 7.79
N ARG A 320 -7.25 14.90 7.89
CA ARG A 320 -8.31 15.85 8.27
C ARG A 320 -9.47 15.84 7.29
N GLU A 321 -9.19 15.90 5.98
CA GLU A 321 -10.22 15.86 4.95
C GLU A 321 -10.98 14.52 4.93
N SER A 322 -10.27 13.41 5.05
CA SER A 322 -10.88 12.07 5.12
C SER A 322 -11.78 11.92 6.35
N ALA A 323 -11.34 12.38 7.51
CA ALA A 323 -12.11 12.35 8.75
C ALA A 323 -13.36 13.24 8.64
N ALA A 324 -13.22 14.47 8.10
CA ALA A 324 -14.34 15.38 7.88
C ALA A 324 -15.34 14.84 6.86
N ALA A 325 -14.86 14.22 5.77
CA ALA A 325 -15.70 13.61 4.78
C ALA A 325 -16.48 12.40 5.34
N LEU A 326 -15.84 11.58 6.18
CA LEU A 326 -16.47 10.44 6.84
C LEU A 326 -17.51 10.87 7.87
N ALA A 327 -17.22 11.93 8.65
CA ALA A 327 -18.13 12.43 9.67
C ALA A 327 -19.41 13.04 9.12
N ARG A 328 -19.36 13.61 7.90
CA ARG A 328 -20.50 14.28 7.24
C ARG A 328 -21.31 13.36 6.33
N ASP A 329 -20.90 12.10 6.17
CA ASP A 329 -21.52 11.19 5.19
C ASP A 329 -22.61 10.33 5.83
N ASP A 330 -23.87 10.70 5.56
CA ASP A 330 -25.05 9.91 5.97
C ASP A 330 -25.57 8.98 4.86
N SER A 331 -24.90 8.94 3.72
CA SER A 331 -25.28 8.13 2.56
C SER A 331 -24.70 6.74 2.58
N GLY A 332 -25.12 5.88 1.64
CA GLY A 332 -24.50 4.57 1.42
C GLY A 332 -23.03 4.64 0.98
N MET A 333 -22.51 5.83 0.60
CA MET A 333 -21.10 6.05 0.28
C MET A 333 -20.19 6.01 1.52
N TYR A 334 -20.76 6.20 2.72
CA TYR A 334 -20.04 6.05 3.99
C TYR A 334 -19.22 4.76 4.06
N PHE A 335 -19.82 3.63 3.67
CA PHE A 335 -19.14 2.33 3.75
C PHE A 335 -17.96 2.23 2.79
N LEU A 336 -18.09 2.78 1.58
CA LEU A 336 -16.98 2.83 0.61
C LEU A 336 -15.83 3.70 1.11
N ARG A 337 -16.16 4.89 1.65
CA ARG A 337 -15.20 5.81 2.23
C ARG A 337 -14.51 5.21 3.46
N ALA A 338 -15.28 4.57 4.35
CA ALA A 338 -14.73 3.87 5.50
C ALA A 338 -13.80 2.73 5.07
N GLY A 339 -14.18 1.94 4.06
CA GLY A 339 -13.33 0.91 3.48
C GLY A 339 -12.01 1.48 2.94
N ALA A 340 -12.06 2.61 2.22
CA ALA A 340 -10.87 3.28 1.70
C ALA A 340 -9.95 3.82 2.80
N VAL A 341 -10.50 4.43 3.85
CA VAL A 341 -9.73 4.88 5.03
C VAL A 341 -9.07 3.69 5.74
N CYS A 342 -9.81 2.59 5.92
CA CYS A 342 -9.29 1.37 6.52
C CYS A 342 -8.15 0.76 5.69
N SER A 343 -8.28 0.70 4.36
CA SER A 343 -7.24 0.24 3.44
C SER A 343 -5.93 1.01 3.62
N LEU A 344 -6.03 2.34 3.60
CA LEU A 344 -4.86 3.21 3.73
C LEU A 344 -4.22 3.11 5.11
N ALA A 345 -5.02 3.01 6.18
CA ALA A 345 -4.52 2.79 7.52
C ALA A 345 -3.79 1.44 7.65
N GLY A 346 -4.36 0.38 7.06
CA GLY A 346 -3.72 -0.93 7.03
C GLY A 346 -2.37 -0.92 6.32
N VAL A 347 -2.29 -0.27 5.16
CA VAL A 347 -1.03 -0.13 4.42
C VAL A 347 -0.06 0.80 5.14
N ALA A 348 -0.52 1.85 5.82
CA ALA A 348 0.35 2.69 6.63
C ALA A 348 1.05 1.89 7.74
N VAL A 349 0.34 0.98 8.41
CA VAL A 349 0.95 0.09 9.40
C VAL A 349 1.88 -0.93 8.74
N GLN A 350 1.48 -1.56 7.62
CA GLN A 350 2.34 -2.47 6.86
C GLN A 350 3.66 -1.81 6.42
N SER A 351 3.63 -0.51 6.10
CA SER A 351 4.77 0.29 5.63
C SER A 351 5.88 0.46 6.67
N ILE A 352 5.65 0.09 7.93
CA ILE A 352 6.68 0.01 8.97
C ILE A 352 7.70 -1.11 8.64
N TRP A 353 7.27 -2.16 7.96
CA TRP A 353 8.11 -3.33 7.65
C TRP A 353 8.34 -3.55 6.16
N GLU A 354 7.68 -2.77 5.29
CA GLU A 354 7.73 -2.97 3.85
C GLU A 354 7.70 -1.66 3.06
N THR A 355 8.16 -1.74 1.81
CA THR A 355 8.13 -0.62 0.86
C THR A 355 7.16 -0.89 -0.30
N GLY A 356 6.10 -1.65 -0.05
CA GLY A 356 5.14 -2.10 -1.06
C GLY A 356 4.49 -0.97 -1.88
N LEU A 357 4.32 0.24 -1.30
CA LEU A 357 3.79 1.41 -2.01
C LEU A 357 4.75 1.94 -3.10
N ALA A 358 6.03 1.63 -3.04
CA ALA A 358 6.98 2.01 -4.09
C ALA A 358 6.74 1.23 -5.40
N THR A 359 6.02 0.10 -5.36
CA THR A 359 5.59 -0.61 -6.55
C THR A 359 4.51 0.21 -7.28
N PRO A 360 4.69 0.55 -8.58
CA PRO A 360 3.76 1.43 -9.30
C PRO A 360 2.30 0.98 -9.24
N ALA A 361 2.03 -0.31 -9.38
CA ALA A 361 0.67 -0.86 -9.28
C ALA A 361 0.00 -0.55 -7.92
N ASN A 362 0.73 -0.69 -6.82
CA ASN A 362 0.24 -0.39 -5.48
C ASN A 362 0.08 1.12 -5.25
N GLY A 363 1.02 1.93 -5.76
CA GLY A 363 0.95 3.39 -5.70
C GLY A 363 -0.28 3.93 -6.43
N VAL A 364 -0.56 3.41 -7.64
CA VAL A 364 -1.76 3.76 -8.43
C VAL A 364 -3.03 3.36 -7.68
N LEU A 365 -3.11 2.13 -7.17
CA LEU A 365 -4.27 1.69 -6.40
C LEU A 365 -4.46 2.54 -5.13
N ALA A 366 -3.37 2.85 -4.41
CA ALA A 366 -3.43 3.71 -3.22
C ALA A 366 -3.94 5.12 -3.56
N ALA A 367 -3.54 5.70 -4.71
CA ALA A 367 -4.04 6.99 -5.18
C ALA A 367 -5.56 6.96 -5.46
N ILE A 368 -6.04 5.90 -6.12
CA ILE A 368 -7.48 5.70 -6.38
C ILE A 368 -8.24 5.56 -5.05
N VAL A 369 -7.74 4.73 -4.13
CA VAL A 369 -8.33 4.52 -2.81
C VAL A 369 -8.32 5.82 -1.99
N ALA A 370 -7.23 6.60 -2.06
CA ALA A 370 -7.17 7.92 -1.42
C ALA A 370 -8.21 8.89 -1.99
N ALA A 371 -8.43 8.88 -3.30
CA ALA A 371 -9.47 9.68 -3.93
C ALA A 371 -10.88 9.27 -3.46
N ILE A 372 -11.14 7.97 -3.24
CA ILE A 372 -12.41 7.49 -2.65
C ILE A 372 -12.55 8.01 -1.21
N ALA A 373 -11.48 7.99 -0.41
CA ALA A 373 -11.53 8.44 0.99
C ALA A 373 -11.95 9.90 1.14
N VAL A 374 -11.48 10.80 0.25
CA VAL A 374 -11.77 12.24 0.27
C VAL A 374 -12.85 12.66 -0.71
N HIS A 375 -13.55 11.71 -1.34
CA HIS A 375 -14.59 12.01 -2.31
C HIS A 375 -15.70 12.89 -1.72
N ARG A 376 -16.11 13.91 -2.47
CA ARG A 376 -17.30 14.71 -2.20
C ARG A 376 -18.22 14.58 -3.40
N SER A 377 -19.45 14.10 -3.21
CA SER A 377 -20.47 14.19 -4.26
C SER A 377 -20.73 15.65 -4.55
N ALA A 378 -20.82 16.02 -5.82
CA ALA A 378 -21.31 17.34 -6.20
C ALA A 378 -22.70 17.50 -5.57
N THR A 379 -22.88 18.53 -4.76
CA THR A 379 -24.19 18.93 -4.25
C THR A 379 -25.05 19.16 -5.51
N ARG A 380 -26.10 18.37 -5.72
CA ARG A 380 -27.12 18.73 -6.71
C ARG A 380 -27.60 20.09 -6.29
N VAL A 381 -27.21 21.12 -7.03
CA VAL A 381 -27.89 22.40 -6.97
C VAL A 381 -29.35 22.08 -7.32
N ARG A 382 -30.22 22.09 -6.32
CA ARG A 382 -31.65 22.08 -6.55
C ARG A 382 -31.91 23.40 -7.30
N THR A 383 -32.00 23.35 -8.60
CA THR A 383 -32.67 24.35 -9.39
C THR A 383 -34.15 24.19 -9.07
N ASP A 384 -34.58 24.85 -8.00
CA ASP A 384 -35.98 25.17 -7.79
C ASP A 384 -36.30 26.21 -8.85
N ALA A 385 -36.94 25.78 -9.94
CA ALA A 385 -37.63 26.59 -10.94
C ALA A 385 -39.07 26.11 -10.96
#